data_2a5869f4c321e28b14268b34a9ee75fa
#
_entry.id   2a5869f4c321e28b14268b34a9ee75fa
#
_cell.length_a   1.000
_cell.length_b   1.000
_cell.length_c   1.000
_cell.angle_alpha   90.00
_cell.angle_beta   90.00
_cell.angle_gamma   90.00
#
_symmetry.space_group_name_H-M   'P 1'
#
loop_
_entity.id
_entity.type
_entity.pdbx_description
1 polymer ?
#
loop_
_entity_poly.entity_id
_entity_poly.type
_entity_poly.pdbx_seq_one_letter_code
_entity_poly.pdbx_strand_id
1 'polypeptide(L)'
;MTPPPVIAIAAAAMVLVTFVLIIVVLSRYTKVGPNQVLIVSGAKRHLPDGTVVGFRIVKGGGTFVWPLIERTDVLSLEVVTIEMPRSRAQAAGGRTVEADCAAQVKIVGDDASIAAAAEHFLSKTQAEFKTIVRPILEKHLSTVLGSVRVEEAIQNPAACAANVQTSASADLGKMGLSLISFVIRKISQA
;
A
#
# COMPACT_ATOMS: atom_id res chain seq x y z
N MET A 1 -53.94 -36.63 -7.41
CA MET A 1 -54.23 -35.69 -6.30
C MET A 1 -53.44 -34.45 -6.55
N THR A 2 -54.04 -33.38 -7.06
CA THR A 2 -53.38 -32.06 -7.18
C THR A 2 -53.24 -31.48 -5.78
N PRO A 3 -52.07 -31.01 -5.39
CA PRO A 3 -51.90 -30.37 -4.08
C PRO A 3 -52.81 -29.15 -3.98
N PRO A 4 -53.39 -28.83 -2.82
CA PRO A 4 -54.21 -27.67 -2.65
C PRO A 4 -53.43 -26.41 -3.06
N PRO A 5 -54.09 -25.39 -3.68
CA PRO A 5 -53.39 -24.24 -4.25
C PRO A 5 -52.52 -23.49 -3.23
N VAL A 6 -52.84 -23.56 -1.96
CA VAL A 6 -52.06 -22.98 -0.87
C VAL A 6 -50.67 -23.65 -0.72
N ILE A 7 -50.60 -24.99 -0.87
CA ILE A 7 -49.31 -25.72 -0.78
C ILE A 7 -48.43 -25.40 -1.99
N ALA A 8 -49.03 -25.29 -3.19
CA ALA A 8 -48.31 -24.92 -4.40
C ALA A 8 -47.72 -23.49 -4.31
N ILE A 9 -48.47 -22.53 -3.79
CA ILE A 9 -48.05 -21.17 -3.56
C ILE A 9 -46.95 -21.12 -2.50
N ALA A 10 -47.06 -21.85 -1.37
CA ALA A 10 -46.03 -21.91 -0.35
C ALA A 10 -44.72 -22.54 -0.87
N ALA A 11 -44.82 -23.61 -1.70
CA ALA A 11 -43.64 -24.20 -2.31
C ALA A 11 -42.93 -23.23 -3.29
N ALA A 12 -43.69 -22.51 -4.11
CA ALA A 12 -43.15 -21.51 -5.03
C ALA A 12 -42.49 -20.35 -4.29
N ALA A 13 -43.10 -19.87 -3.21
CA ALA A 13 -42.51 -18.82 -2.36
C ALA A 13 -41.20 -19.30 -1.70
N MET A 14 -41.14 -20.54 -1.23
CA MET A 14 -39.92 -21.10 -0.63
C MET A 14 -38.78 -21.21 -1.65
N VAL A 15 -39.08 -21.67 -2.87
CA VAL A 15 -38.08 -21.72 -3.95
C VAL A 15 -37.58 -20.33 -4.30
N LEU A 16 -38.45 -19.34 -4.39
CA LEU A 16 -38.10 -17.97 -4.69
C LEU A 16 -37.20 -17.37 -3.60
N VAL A 17 -37.54 -17.56 -2.33
CA VAL A 17 -36.70 -17.10 -1.19
C VAL A 17 -35.35 -17.76 -1.23
N THR A 18 -35.28 -19.08 -1.45
CA THR A 18 -33.99 -19.79 -1.53
C THR A 18 -33.15 -19.27 -2.70
N PHE A 19 -33.77 -19.02 -3.85
CA PHE A 19 -33.07 -18.49 -5.03
C PHE A 19 -32.50 -17.09 -4.78
N VAL A 20 -33.29 -16.21 -4.16
CA VAL A 20 -32.84 -14.85 -3.78
C VAL A 20 -31.68 -14.96 -2.77
N LEU A 21 -31.77 -15.85 -1.80
CA LEU A 21 -30.74 -16.05 -0.80
C LEU A 21 -29.42 -16.54 -1.42
N ILE A 22 -29.47 -17.45 -2.38
CA ILE A 22 -28.32 -17.92 -3.16
C ILE A 22 -27.68 -16.74 -3.93
N ILE A 23 -28.49 -15.94 -4.62
CA ILE A 23 -27.97 -14.76 -5.36
C ILE A 23 -27.27 -13.79 -4.40
N VAL A 24 -27.86 -13.50 -3.24
CA VAL A 24 -27.26 -12.62 -2.22
C VAL A 24 -25.95 -13.19 -1.73
N VAL A 25 -25.85 -14.47 -1.43
CA VAL A 25 -24.61 -15.13 -0.99
C VAL A 25 -23.53 -15.07 -2.09
N LEU A 26 -23.88 -15.42 -3.33
CA LEU A 26 -22.95 -15.41 -4.45
C LEU A 26 -22.44 -13.99 -4.78
N SER A 27 -23.28 -12.97 -4.63
CA SER A 27 -22.90 -11.58 -4.87
C SER A 27 -21.92 -11.01 -3.84
N ARG A 28 -21.73 -11.72 -2.71
CA ARG A 28 -20.81 -11.31 -1.62
C ARG A 28 -19.42 -11.92 -1.71
N TYR A 29 -19.17 -12.70 -2.75
CA TYR A 29 -17.86 -13.26 -2.99
C TYR A 29 -16.95 -12.23 -3.67
N THR A 30 -15.98 -11.70 -2.93
CA THR A 30 -15.01 -10.71 -3.45
C THR A 30 -13.72 -11.43 -3.85
N LYS A 31 -13.30 -11.20 -5.10
CA LYS A 31 -12.04 -11.71 -5.63
C LYS A 31 -10.93 -10.68 -5.40
N VAL A 32 -9.78 -11.15 -4.95
CA VAL A 32 -8.57 -10.34 -4.72
C VAL A 32 -7.57 -10.63 -5.82
N GLY A 33 -7.09 -9.60 -6.48
CA GLY A 33 -6.07 -9.72 -7.52
C GLY A 33 -4.70 -10.13 -6.95
N PRO A 34 -3.77 -10.61 -7.79
CA PRO A 34 -2.45 -11.09 -7.35
C PRO A 34 -1.57 -9.99 -6.73
N ASN A 35 -1.73 -8.75 -7.16
CA ASN A 35 -0.96 -7.59 -6.68
C ASN A 35 -1.75 -6.72 -5.70
N GLN A 36 -2.78 -7.29 -5.08
CA GLN A 36 -3.66 -6.58 -4.16
C GLN A 36 -3.86 -7.41 -2.91
N VAL A 37 -4.04 -6.70 -1.81
CA VAL A 37 -4.41 -7.28 -0.53
C VAL A 37 -5.72 -6.66 -0.09
N LEU A 38 -6.66 -7.50 0.28
CA LEU A 38 -7.92 -7.07 0.86
C LEU A 38 -7.77 -7.05 2.38
N ILE A 39 -7.97 -5.88 2.95
CA ILE A 39 -8.03 -5.69 4.40
C ILE A 39 -9.50 -5.64 4.76
N VAL A 40 -9.93 -6.65 5.53
CA VAL A 40 -11.31 -6.77 5.98
C VAL A 40 -11.34 -6.39 7.46
N SER A 41 -11.96 -5.27 7.77
CA SER A 41 -12.10 -4.74 9.12
C SER A 41 -13.53 -4.90 9.66
N GLY A 42 -13.69 -4.99 10.99
CA GLY A 42 -14.99 -5.01 11.65
C GLY A 42 -15.23 -6.21 12.57
N ALA A 43 -14.71 -7.39 12.27
CA ALA A 43 -14.81 -8.55 13.17
C ALA A 43 -13.55 -8.65 14.04
N LYS A 44 -13.73 -8.54 15.37
CA LYS A 44 -12.63 -8.78 16.32
C LYS A 44 -12.21 -10.25 16.25
N ARG A 45 -10.93 -10.48 16.01
CA ARG A 45 -10.33 -11.82 16.05
C ARG A 45 -9.24 -11.89 17.11
N HIS A 46 -9.23 -12.98 17.84
CA HIS A 46 -8.12 -13.32 18.73
C HIS A 46 -7.09 -14.12 17.93
N LEU A 47 -5.85 -13.63 17.87
CA LEU A 47 -4.72 -14.42 17.36
C LEU A 47 -4.29 -15.45 18.40
N PRO A 48 -3.56 -16.51 17.98
CA PRO A 48 -3.05 -17.53 18.90
C PRO A 48 -2.10 -16.98 19.99
N ASP A 49 -1.52 -15.82 19.76
CA ASP A 49 -0.65 -15.07 20.69
C ASP A 49 -1.42 -14.18 21.69
N GLY A 50 -2.76 -14.23 21.68
CA GLY A 50 -3.62 -13.45 22.58
C GLY A 50 -3.89 -12.03 22.14
N THR A 51 -3.31 -11.57 21.02
CA THR A 51 -3.54 -10.24 20.47
C THR A 51 -4.91 -10.15 19.81
N VAL A 52 -5.67 -9.09 20.10
CA VAL A 52 -6.97 -8.85 19.46
C VAL A 52 -6.76 -7.89 18.30
N VAL A 53 -6.91 -8.38 17.09
CA VAL A 53 -6.88 -7.56 15.87
C VAL A 53 -8.28 -7.37 15.33
N GLY A 54 -8.59 -6.13 14.94
CA GLY A 54 -9.90 -5.76 14.35
C GLY A 54 -9.95 -5.90 12.84
N PHE A 55 -8.94 -6.52 12.21
CA PHE A 55 -8.87 -6.70 10.76
C PHE A 55 -8.25 -8.06 10.40
N ARG A 56 -8.51 -8.51 9.17
CA ARG A 56 -7.85 -9.68 8.56
C ARG A 56 -7.27 -9.30 7.21
N ILE A 57 -6.14 -9.89 6.90
CA ILE A 57 -5.41 -9.71 5.64
C ILE A 57 -5.73 -10.89 4.74
N VAL A 58 -6.24 -10.63 3.52
CA VAL A 58 -6.51 -11.65 2.51
C VAL A 58 -5.65 -11.39 1.29
N LYS A 59 -4.68 -12.29 1.05
CA LYS A 59 -3.73 -12.21 -0.07
C LYS A 59 -4.17 -13.15 -1.17
N GLY A 60 -4.63 -12.59 -2.30
CA GLY A 60 -5.05 -13.37 -3.45
C GLY A 60 -6.28 -14.26 -3.22
N GLY A 61 -6.83 -14.80 -4.30
CA GLY A 61 -8.00 -15.68 -4.24
C GLY A 61 -9.30 -14.92 -4.01
N GLY A 62 -10.21 -15.51 -3.23
CA GLY A 62 -11.50 -14.90 -2.91
C GLY A 62 -11.89 -15.10 -1.47
N THR A 63 -12.63 -14.15 -0.94
CA THR A 63 -13.15 -14.21 0.42
C THR A 63 -14.61 -13.82 0.46
N PHE A 64 -15.30 -14.36 1.44
CA PHE A 64 -16.67 -13.96 1.76
C PHE A 64 -16.63 -12.80 2.76
N VAL A 65 -17.39 -11.76 2.47
CA VAL A 65 -17.46 -10.55 3.30
C VAL A 65 -18.88 -10.37 3.81
N TRP A 66 -19.04 -10.16 5.11
CA TRP A 66 -20.33 -9.88 5.74
C TRP A 66 -20.68 -8.40 5.63
N PRO A 67 -21.66 -8.01 4.80
CA PRO A 67 -21.88 -6.61 4.41
C PRO A 67 -22.38 -5.70 5.53
N LEU A 68 -22.92 -6.27 6.61
CA LEU A 68 -23.45 -5.50 7.75
C LEU A 68 -22.42 -5.28 8.87
N ILE A 69 -21.35 -6.09 8.88
CA ILE A 69 -20.39 -6.12 10.01
C ILE A 69 -18.98 -5.79 9.52
N GLU A 70 -18.63 -6.19 8.31
CA GLU A 70 -17.28 -6.07 7.76
C GLU A 70 -17.20 -4.99 6.68
N ARG A 71 -16.13 -4.19 6.72
CA ARG A 71 -15.72 -3.26 5.68
C ARG A 71 -14.49 -3.83 4.98
N THR A 72 -14.40 -3.59 3.69
CA THR A 72 -13.27 -4.05 2.87
C THR A 72 -12.59 -2.88 2.23
N ASP A 73 -11.28 -2.82 2.41
CA ASP A 73 -10.40 -1.87 1.76
C ASP A 73 -9.33 -2.63 1.00
N VAL A 74 -9.00 -2.15 -0.21
CA VAL A 74 -7.98 -2.75 -1.07
C VAL A 74 -6.69 -1.97 -0.92
N LEU A 75 -5.61 -2.67 -0.60
CA LEU A 75 -4.26 -2.13 -0.57
C LEU A 75 -3.48 -2.68 -1.76
N SER A 76 -2.98 -1.81 -2.63
CA SER A 76 -2.17 -2.20 -3.77
C SER A 76 -0.73 -2.51 -3.35
N LEU A 77 -0.21 -3.65 -3.79
CA LEU A 77 1.21 -4.03 -3.61
C LEU A 77 2.07 -3.69 -4.84
N GLU A 78 1.50 -2.95 -5.77
CA GLU A 78 2.21 -2.56 -6.99
C GLU A 78 3.36 -1.60 -6.69
N VAL A 79 4.34 -1.63 -7.58
CA VAL A 79 5.47 -0.70 -7.52
C VAL A 79 5.00 0.69 -7.94
N VAL A 80 5.20 1.66 -7.06
CA VAL A 80 4.87 3.06 -7.31
C VAL A 80 6.15 3.83 -7.60
N THR A 81 6.20 4.50 -8.75
CA THR A 81 7.30 5.42 -9.08
C THR A 81 6.97 6.82 -8.57
N ILE A 82 7.89 7.36 -7.78
CA ILE A 82 7.83 8.70 -7.21
C ILE A 82 8.89 9.55 -7.90
N GLU A 83 8.46 10.51 -8.68
CA GLU A 83 9.35 11.46 -9.32
C GLU A 83 9.53 12.69 -8.43
N MET A 84 10.76 13.12 -8.28
CA MET A 84 11.16 14.27 -7.49
C MET A 84 11.99 15.22 -8.37
N PRO A 85 11.32 15.96 -9.27
CA PRO A 85 12.00 16.94 -10.11
C PRO A 85 12.44 18.13 -9.25
N ARG A 86 13.64 18.64 -9.52
CA ARG A 86 14.21 19.86 -8.91
C ARG A 86 14.17 19.88 -7.39
N SER A 87 14.48 18.73 -6.78
CA SER A 87 14.64 18.67 -5.32
C SER A 87 15.85 19.49 -4.93
N ARG A 88 15.62 20.53 -4.11
CA ARG A 88 16.67 21.42 -3.62
C ARG A 88 17.27 20.88 -2.33
N ALA A 89 18.59 20.83 -2.27
CA ALA A 89 19.34 20.48 -1.08
C ALA A 89 20.55 21.39 -0.92
N GLN A 90 20.97 21.60 0.32
CA GLN A 90 22.25 22.25 0.61
C GLN A 90 23.33 21.19 0.68
N ALA A 91 24.35 21.32 -0.15
CA ALA A 91 25.53 20.47 -0.11
C ALA A 91 26.55 20.98 0.94
N ALA A 92 27.53 20.13 1.25
CA ALA A 92 28.63 20.50 2.11
C ALA A 92 29.34 21.76 1.54
N GLY A 93 29.43 22.82 2.39
CA GLY A 93 29.95 24.13 1.97
C GLY A 93 28.87 25.19 1.68
N GLY A 94 27.59 24.91 1.98
CA GLY A 94 26.50 25.89 1.92
C GLY A 94 25.99 26.22 0.51
N ARG A 95 26.46 25.50 -0.50
CA ARG A 95 25.99 25.66 -1.89
C ARG A 95 24.67 24.91 -2.07
N THR A 96 23.70 25.55 -2.71
CA THR A 96 22.43 24.92 -3.09
C THR A 96 22.61 24.11 -4.37
N VAL A 97 22.14 22.88 -4.35
CA VAL A 97 22.09 21.97 -5.51
C VAL A 97 20.65 21.60 -5.80
N GLU A 98 20.34 21.45 -7.07
CA GLU A 98 19.09 20.88 -7.55
C GLU A 98 19.36 19.47 -8.09
N ALA A 99 18.59 18.50 -7.64
CA ALA A 99 18.68 17.12 -8.08
C ALA A 99 17.34 16.64 -8.64
N ASP A 100 17.40 16.02 -9.83
CA ASP A 100 16.26 15.32 -10.42
C ASP A 100 16.39 13.83 -10.07
N CYS A 101 15.45 13.33 -9.28
CA CYS A 101 15.50 11.97 -8.76
C CYS A 101 14.21 11.20 -9.09
N ALA A 102 14.32 9.88 -9.11
CA ALA A 102 13.19 8.98 -9.17
C ALA A 102 13.40 7.81 -8.20
N ALA A 103 12.37 7.48 -7.47
CA ALA A 103 12.36 6.36 -6.54
C ALA A 103 11.26 5.37 -6.89
N GLN A 104 11.53 4.08 -6.75
CA GLN A 104 10.57 3.02 -6.88
C GLN A 104 10.33 2.38 -5.52
N VAL A 105 9.10 2.47 -5.04
CA VAL A 105 8.69 2.01 -3.73
C VAL A 105 7.53 1.03 -3.88
N LYS A 106 7.52 -0.02 -3.06
CA LYS A 106 6.37 -0.94 -2.96
C LYS A 106 6.09 -1.28 -1.50
N ILE A 107 4.89 -1.75 -1.23
CA ILE A 107 4.54 -2.36 0.05
C ILE A 107 5.11 -3.78 0.08
N VAL A 108 5.74 -4.15 1.19
CA VAL A 108 6.29 -5.50 1.38
C VAL A 108 5.14 -6.48 1.62
N GLY A 109 5.25 -7.68 1.05
CA GLY A 109 4.16 -8.66 1.02
C GLY A 109 3.99 -9.51 2.30
N ASP A 110 4.77 -9.31 3.35
CA ASP A 110 4.60 -9.98 4.64
C ASP A 110 3.47 -9.33 5.47
N ASP A 111 2.86 -10.09 6.38
CA ASP A 111 1.69 -9.62 7.13
C ASP A 111 1.99 -8.44 8.06
N ALA A 112 3.18 -8.43 8.65
CA ALA A 112 3.61 -7.35 9.53
C ALA A 112 3.77 -6.02 8.78
N SER A 113 4.42 -6.07 7.60
CA SER A 113 4.60 -4.90 6.73
C SER A 113 3.27 -4.43 6.13
N ILE A 114 2.38 -5.35 5.75
CA ILE A 114 1.04 -5.00 5.27
C ILE A 114 0.24 -4.32 6.38
N ALA A 115 0.32 -4.80 7.62
CA ALA A 115 -0.36 -4.18 8.76
C ALA A 115 0.16 -2.76 9.00
N ALA A 116 1.49 -2.56 9.03
CA ALA A 116 2.11 -1.25 9.17
C ALA A 116 1.74 -0.30 8.01
N ALA A 117 1.76 -0.81 6.76
CA ALA A 117 1.35 -0.02 5.60
C ALA A 117 -0.13 0.35 5.63
N ALA A 118 -0.98 -0.53 6.14
CA ALA A 118 -2.41 -0.25 6.28
C ALA A 118 -2.69 0.92 7.24
N GLU A 119 -1.95 1.05 8.32
CA GLU A 119 -2.11 2.17 9.26
C GLU A 119 -1.91 3.54 8.59
N HIS A 120 -1.04 3.60 7.58
CA HIS A 120 -0.67 4.85 6.91
C HIS A 120 -1.37 5.07 5.56
N PHE A 121 -1.65 3.99 4.83
CA PHE A 121 -2.02 4.06 3.41
C PHE A 121 -3.39 3.44 3.09
N LEU A 122 -4.09 2.85 4.07
CA LEU A 122 -5.42 2.29 3.84
C LEU A 122 -6.37 3.37 3.32
N SER A 123 -7.13 3.03 2.29
CA SER A 123 -8.08 3.95 1.61
C SER A 123 -7.42 5.19 0.98
N LYS A 124 -6.09 5.24 0.86
CA LYS A 124 -5.38 6.33 0.18
C LYS A 124 -5.26 6.08 -1.30
N THR A 125 -5.40 7.13 -2.07
CA THR A 125 -5.12 7.10 -3.51
C THR A 125 -3.62 7.03 -3.77
N GLN A 126 -3.24 6.61 -4.98
CA GLN A 126 -1.83 6.59 -5.39
C GLN A 126 -1.17 7.98 -5.34
N ALA A 127 -1.95 9.04 -5.57
CA ALA A 127 -1.48 10.42 -5.46
C ALA A 127 -1.15 10.79 -4.01
N GLU A 128 -2.05 10.45 -3.08
CA GLU A 128 -1.82 10.68 -1.65
C GLU A 128 -0.65 9.85 -1.12
N PHE A 129 -0.50 8.60 -1.58
CA PHE A 129 0.68 7.77 -1.27
C PHE A 129 1.98 8.48 -1.64
N LYS A 130 2.07 9.01 -2.88
CA LYS A 130 3.24 9.78 -3.34
C LYS A 130 3.48 11.02 -2.49
N THR A 131 2.42 11.72 -2.09
CA THR A 131 2.52 12.94 -1.26
C THR A 131 3.07 12.64 0.14
N ILE A 132 2.78 11.46 0.70
CA ILE A 132 3.28 11.05 2.02
C ILE A 132 4.74 10.59 1.93
N VAL A 133 5.09 9.80 0.92
CA VAL A 133 6.42 9.18 0.83
C VAL A 133 7.48 10.14 0.29
N ARG A 134 7.11 11.06 -0.60
CA ARG A 134 8.04 12.02 -1.23
C ARG A 134 8.84 12.85 -0.22
N PRO A 135 8.25 13.48 0.81
CA PRO A 135 9.00 14.28 1.78
C PRO A 135 10.03 13.46 2.57
N ILE A 136 9.74 12.18 2.82
CA ILE A 136 10.67 11.27 3.50
C ILE A 136 11.91 11.05 2.64
N LEU A 137 11.73 10.76 1.36
CA LEU A 137 12.82 10.60 0.40
C LEU A 137 13.62 11.89 0.22
N GLU A 138 12.95 13.04 0.10
CA GLU A 138 13.59 14.36 -0.03
C GLU A 138 14.44 14.72 1.22
N LYS A 139 13.97 14.37 2.41
CA LYS A 139 14.73 14.53 3.66
C LYS A 139 16.03 13.72 3.62
N HIS A 140 15.97 12.44 3.26
CA HIS A 140 17.16 11.59 3.18
C HIS A 140 18.10 12.05 2.07
N LEU A 141 17.58 12.47 0.92
CA LEU A 141 18.36 13.05 -0.16
C LEU A 141 19.10 14.30 0.32
N SER A 142 18.40 15.21 1.00
CA SER A 142 19.02 16.43 1.56
C SER A 142 20.10 16.12 2.59
N THR A 143 19.88 15.13 3.45
CA THR A 143 20.86 14.69 4.45
C THR A 143 22.14 14.15 3.79
N VAL A 144 22.00 13.28 2.79
CA VAL A 144 23.14 12.70 2.07
C VAL A 144 23.87 13.77 1.26
N LEU A 145 23.17 14.60 0.51
CA LEU A 145 23.81 15.69 -0.25
C LEU A 145 24.49 16.72 0.67
N GLY A 146 23.94 16.97 1.86
CA GLY A 146 24.54 17.84 2.87
C GLY A 146 25.85 17.31 3.47
N SER A 147 26.11 16.02 3.38
CA SER A 147 27.35 15.39 3.85
C SER A 147 28.44 15.27 2.80
N VAL A 148 28.10 15.50 1.53
CA VAL A 148 29.00 15.32 0.36
C VAL A 148 29.27 16.66 -0.30
N ARG A 149 30.46 16.82 -0.86
CA ARG A 149 30.79 18.03 -1.68
C ARG A 149 30.06 18.00 -3.00
N VAL A 150 29.71 19.17 -3.51
CA VAL A 150 28.97 19.31 -4.79
C VAL A 150 29.69 18.61 -5.93
N GLU A 151 31.00 18.81 -6.02
CA GLU A 151 31.85 18.24 -7.07
C GLU A 151 31.83 16.70 -7.03
N GLU A 152 31.87 16.11 -5.84
CA GLU A 152 31.82 14.66 -5.65
C GLU A 152 30.44 14.10 -5.96
N ALA A 153 29.36 14.79 -5.57
CA ALA A 153 28.00 14.40 -5.86
C ALA A 153 27.73 14.40 -7.38
N ILE A 154 28.29 15.36 -8.11
CA ILE A 154 28.17 15.43 -9.58
C ILE A 154 28.98 14.32 -10.27
N GLN A 155 30.18 14.02 -9.76
CA GLN A 155 31.05 13.00 -10.34
C GLN A 155 30.54 11.57 -10.07
N ASN A 156 29.94 11.34 -8.91
CA ASN A 156 29.46 10.01 -8.52
C ASN A 156 28.03 9.99 -7.97
N PRO A 157 27.03 10.30 -8.81
CA PRO A 157 25.64 10.32 -8.38
C PRO A 157 25.11 8.95 -7.94
N ALA A 158 25.71 7.87 -8.44
CA ALA A 158 25.33 6.50 -8.07
C ALA A 158 25.66 6.17 -6.61
N ALA A 159 26.82 6.62 -6.12
CA ALA A 159 27.19 6.46 -4.71
C ALA A 159 26.25 7.24 -3.79
N CYS A 160 25.91 8.48 -4.16
CA CYS A 160 24.92 9.27 -3.43
C CYS A 160 23.55 8.57 -3.41
N ALA A 161 23.11 8.02 -4.54
CA ALA A 161 21.84 7.28 -4.64
C ALA A 161 21.84 6.04 -3.72
N ALA A 162 22.91 5.27 -3.68
CA ALA A 162 23.05 4.11 -2.79
C ALA A 162 23.00 4.50 -1.30
N ASN A 163 23.64 5.60 -0.93
CA ASN A 163 23.59 6.13 0.44
C ASN A 163 22.17 6.58 0.84
N VAL A 164 21.45 7.25 -0.08
CA VAL A 164 20.05 7.62 0.13
C VAL A 164 19.19 6.36 0.28
N GLN A 165 19.39 5.37 -0.58
CA GLN A 165 18.64 4.12 -0.51
C GLN A 165 18.85 3.41 0.82
N THR A 166 20.08 3.32 1.32
CA THR A 166 20.39 2.69 2.61
C THR A 166 19.75 3.46 3.78
N SER A 167 19.90 4.78 3.81
CA SER A 167 19.38 5.59 4.91
C SER A 167 17.85 5.68 4.92
N ALA A 168 17.20 5.75 3.74
CA ALA A 168 15.76 5.82 3.64
C ALA A 168 15.07 4.48 3.90
N SER A 169 15.73 3.35 3.62
CA SER A 169 15.15 2.01 3.79
C SER A 169 14.72 1.73 5.22
N ALA A 170 15.43 2.24 6.22
CA ALA A 170 15.09 2.05 7.63
C ALA A 170 13.77 2.74 8.01
N ASP A 171 13.56 3.97 7.56
CA ASP A 171 12.34 4.73 7.87
C ASP A 171 11.14 4.26 7.05
N LEU A 172 11.35 3.93 5.78
CA LEU A 172 10.32 3.33 4.93
C LEU A 172 9.91 1.93 5.43
N GLY A 173 10.86 1.14 5.93
CA GLY A 173 10.60 -0.18 6.50
C GLY A 173 9.66 -0.14 7.71
N LYS A 174 9.73 0.89 8.55
CA LYS A 174 8.80 1.09 9.68
C LYS A 174 7.36 1.31 9.22
N MET A 175 7.17 1.81 8.00
CA MET A 175 5.87 2.01 7.37
C MET A 175 5.44 0.85 6.47
N GLY A 176 6.14 -0.29 6.53
CA GLY A 176 5.87 -1.46 5.70
C GLY A 176 6.26 -1.32 4.23
N LEU A 177 7.10 -0.33 3.89
CA LEU A 177 7.53 -0.04 2.53
C LEU A 177 8.95 -0.55 2.26
N SER A 178 9.19 -1.00 1.03
CA SER A 178 10.52 -1.33 0.51
C SER A 178 10.89 -0.36 -0.61
N LEU A 179 12.07 0.23 -0.50
CA LEU A 179 12.66 1.03 -1.56
C LEU A 179 13.41 0.10 -2.52
N ILE A 180 12.84 -0.13 -3.70
CA ILE A 180 13.40 -1.05 -4.71
C ILE A 180 14.61 -0.42 -5.39
N SER A 181 14.43 0.83 -5.82
CA SER A 181 15.49 1.60 -6.48
C SER A 181 15.35 3.08 -6.17
N PHE A 182 16.48 3.73 -6.09
CA PHE A 182 16.59 5.19 -6.02
C PHE A 182 17.62 5.62 -7.05
N VAL A 183 17.25 6.51 -7.95
CA VAL A 183 18.10 6.97 -9.05
C VAL A 183 18.15 8.49 -9.06
N ILE A 184 19.35 9.03 -9.10
CA ILE A 184 19.59 10.45 -9.35
C ILE A 184 19.89 10.60 -10.84
N ARG A 185 19.00 11.25 -11.57
CA ARG A 185 19.12 11.45 -13.02
C ARG A 185 20.06 12.60 -13.37
N LYS A 186 19.99 13.68 -12.60
CA LYS A 186 20.79 14.87 -12.82
C LYS A 186 21.03 15.61 -11.50
N ILE A 187 22.23 16.13 -11.31
CA ILE A 187 22.57 17.11 -10.27
C ILE A 187 23.09 18.35 -10.95
N SER A 188 22.58 19.52 -10.58
CA SER A 188 23.01 20.81 -11.06
C SER A 188 23.15 21.79 -9.89
N GLN A 189 24.05 22.74 -10.01
CA GLN A 189 24.10 23.87 -9.08
C GLN A 189 22.90 24.78 -9.36
N ALA A 190 22.25 25.25 -8.29
CA ALA A 190 21.14 26.18 -8.37
C ALA A 190 21.65 27.62 -8.49
#